data_f49d2c66c6c73420aa59f9796777c836
#
_entry.id   f49d2c66c6c73420aa59f9796777c836
#
_cell.length_a   1.000
_cell.length_b   1.000
_cell.length_c   1.000
_cell.angle_alpha   90.00
_cell.angle_beta   90.00
_cell.angle_gamma   90.00
#
_symmetry.space_group_name_H-M   'P 1'
#
loop_
_entity.id
_entity.type
_entity.pdbx_description
1 polymer ?
#
loop_
_entity_poly.entity_id
_entity_poly.type
_entity_poly.pdbx_seq_one_letter_code
_entity_poly.pdbx_strand_id
1 'polypeptide(L)'
;MSPDLIGTVAAVLTTVSFVPQVWKIWRTRDVSGISLLMYAVFTTGVGLWLVYGLLLGAWPLILANAVTLTLALLILFMRIRWGRVASAR
;
A
#
# COMPACT_ATOMS: atom_id res chain seq x y z
N MET A 1 25.68 2.43 -9.59
CA MET A 1 24.59 3.15 -8.92
C MET A 1 24.65 2.94 -7.43
N SER A 2 24.39 3.96 -6.66
CA SER A 2 24.37 3.82 -5.20
C SER A 2 23.14 3.02 -4.77
N PRO A 3 23.22 2.32 -3.62
CA PRO A 3 22.05 1.65 -3.07
C PRO A 3 20.86 2.58 -2.84
N ASP A 4 21.12 3.83 -2.44
CA ASP A 4 20.04 4.79 -2.21
C ASP A 4 19.34 5.15 -3.50
N LEU A 5 20.07 5.28 -4.61
CA LEU A 5 19.46 5.58 -5.90
C LEU A 5 18.59 4.42 -6.38
N ILE A 6 19.10 3.19 -6.25
CA ILE A 6 18.33 2.00 -6.61
C ILE A 6 17.07 1.90 -5.77
N GLY A 7 17.19 2.11 -4.46
CA GLY A 7 16.07 2.09 -3.55
C GLY A 7 15.03 3.16 -3.86
N THR A 8 15.47 4.35 -4.21
CA THR A 8 14.58 5.44 -4.57
C THR A 8 13.81 5.14 -5.85
N VAL A 9 14.48 4.64 -6.89
CA VAL A 9 13.82 4.27 -8.15
C VAL A 9 12.81 3.15 -7.91
N ALA A 10 13.21 2.12 -7.17
CA ALA A 10 12.30 1.02 -6.84
C ALA A 10 11.08 1.51 -6.07
N ALA A 11 11.29 2.41 -5.10
CA ALA A 11 10.21 2.97 -4.29
C ALA A 11 9.22 3.75 -5.16
N VAL A 12 9.71 4.56 -6.07
CA VAL A 12 8.85 5.35 -6.97
C VAL A 12 8.02 4.40 -7.84
N LEU A 13 8.64 3.39 -8.42
CA LEU A 13 7.95 2.46 -9.31
C LEU A 13 6.87 1.66 -8.58
N THR A 14 7.19 1.14 -7.40
CA THR A 14 6.22 0.34 -6.64
C THR A 14 5.09 1.20 -6.11
N THR A 15 5.38 2.40 -5.66
CA THR A 15 4.38 3.33 -5.15
C THR A 15 3.44 3.80 -6.24
N VAL A 16 3.99 4.21 -7.39
CA VAL A 16 3.20 4.67 -8.52
C VAL A 16 2.26 3.58 -9.01
N SER A 17 2.68 2.33 -8.93
CA SER A 17 1.85 1.21 -9.39
C SER A 17 0.56 1.05 -8.57
N PHE A 18 0.52 1.54 -7.33
CA PHE A 18 -0.69 1.50 -6.51
C PHE A 18 -1.70 2.58 -6.86
N VAL A 19 -1.24 3.69 -7.46
CA VAL A 19 -2.12 4.84 -7.72
C VAL A 19 -3.26 4.49 -8.67
N PRO A 20 -3.02 3.82 -9.82
CA PRO A 20 -4.14 3.44 -10.68
C PRO A 20 -5.13 2.50 -10.00
N GLN A 21 -4.65 1.62 -9.13
CA GLN A 21 -5.53 0.70 -8.40
C GLN A 21 -6.44 1.46 -7.44
N VAL A 22 -5.88 2.39 -6.67
CA VAL A 22 -6.66 3.22 -5.74
C VAL A 22 -7.72 4.01 -6.52
N TRP A 23 -7.32 4.62 -7.64
CA TRP A 23 -8.23 5.40 -8.47
C TRP A 23 -9.36 4.53 -9.03
N LYS A 24 -9.03 3.36 -9.52
CA LYS A 24 -10.02 2.43 -10.08
C LYS A 24 -11.03 2.00 -9.02
N ILE A 25 -10.55 1.63 -7.84
CA ILE A 25 -11.42 1.19 -6.75
C ILE A 25 -12.33 2.35 -6.31
N TRP A 26 -11.77 3.54 -6.19
CA TRP A 26 -12.52 4.71 -5.79
C TRP A 26 -13.64 5.02 -6.79
N ARG A 27 -13.36 4.90 -8.08
CA ARG A 27 -14.33 5.17 -9.14
C ARG A 27 -15.42 4.11 -9.22
N THR A 28 -15.02 2.86 -9.20
CA THR A 28 -15.94 1.73 -9.47
C THR A 28 -16.57 1.16 -8.21
N ARG A 29 -15.95 1.40 -7.06
CA ARG A 29 -16.34 0.78 -5.78
C ARG A 29 -16.27 -0.74 -5.83
N ASP A 30 -15.57 -1.29 -6.79
CA ASP A 30 -15.43 -2.73 -6.97
C ASP A 30 -14.20 -3.21 -6.20
N VAL A 31 -14.46 -3.91 -5.10
CA VAL A 31 -13.40 -4.47 -4.24
C VAL A 31 -13.38 -6.00 -4.30
N SER A 32 -14.07 -6.60 -5.27
CA SER A 32 -14.22 -8.05 -5.35
C SER A 32 -12.91 -8.80 -5.52
N GLY A 33 -11.90 -8.17 -6.15
CA GLY A 33 -10.60 -8.79 -6.34
C GLY A 33 -9.63 -8.59 -5.18
N ILE A 34 -10.05 -7.96 -4.09
CA ILE A 34 -9.16 -7.60 -2.98
C ILE A 34 -9.39 -8.57 -1.82
N SER A 35 -8.35 -9.34 -1.49
CA SER A 35 -8.38 -10.22 -0.32
C SER A 35 -8.16 -9.39 0.94
N LEU A 36 -9.13 -9.42 1.84
CA LEU A 36 -9.03 -8.70 3.11
C LEU A 36 -7.84 -9.22 3.94
N LEU A 37 -7.70 -10.54 4.02
CA LEU A 37 -6.60 -11.14 4.78
C LEU A 37 -5.25 -10.75 4.19
N MET A 38 -5.10 -10.86 2.87
CA MET A 38 -3.84 -10.54 2.21
C MET A 38 -3.44 -9.09 2.45
N TYR A 39 -4.39 -8.16 2.30
CA TYR A 39 -4.09 -6.74 2.51
C TYR A 39 -3.83 -6.40 3.97
N ALA A 40 -4.50 -7.08 4.91
CA ALA A 40 -4.23 -6.90 6.33
C ALA A 40 -2.79 -7.32 6.67
N VAL A 41 -2.37 -8.48 6.18
CA VAL A 41 -1.00 -8.98 6.38
C VAL A 41 0.01 -8.08 5.68
N PHE A 42 -0.27 -7.70 4.43
CA PHE A 42 0.60 -6.82 3.65
C PHE A 42 0.78 -5.47 4.34
N THR A 43 -0.32 -4.85 4.78
CA THR A 43 -0.29 -3.55 5.45
C THR A 43 0.51 -3.61 6.75
N THR A 44 0.33 -4.69 7.51
CA THR A 44 1.11 -4.91 8.74
C THR A 44 2.60 -5.02 8.41
N GLY A 45 2.95 -5.77 7.37
CA GLY A 45 4.34 -5.91 6.94
C GLY A 45 4.95 -4.59 6.51
N VAL A 46 4.20 -3.78 5.76
CA VAL A 46 4.66 -2.46 5.33
C VAL A 46 4.90 -1.56 6.55
N GLY A 47 4.01 -1.62 7.53
CA GLY A 47 4.18 -0.87 8.78
C GLY A 47 5.45 -1.26 9.52
N LEU A 48 5.75 -2.56 9.59
CA LEU A 48 6.98 -3.05 10.22
C LEU A 48 8.22 -2.61 9.44
N TRP A 49 8.16 -2.63 8.10
CA TRP A 49 9.25 -2.13 7.28
C TRP A 49 9.48 -0.64 7.49
N LEU A 50 8.42 0.13 7.69
CA LEU A 50 8.54 1.55 7.99
C LEU A 50 9.28 1.77 9.31
N VAL A 51 8.92 1.01 10.35
CA VAL A 51 9.61 1.08 11.65
C VAL A 51 11.08 0.73 11.48
N TYR A 52 11.37 -0.34 10.74
CA TYR A 52 12.74 -0.77 10.47
C TYR A 52 13.54 0.34 9.77
N GLY A 53 12.93 0.98 8.75
CA GLY A 53 13.56 2.08 8.05
C GLY A 53 13.85 3.27 8.95
N LEU A 54 12.90 3.60 9.84
CA LEU A 54 13.08 4.69 10.80
C LEU A 54 14.25 4.42 11.75
N LEU A 55 14.36 3.18 12.22
CA LEU A 55 15.46 2.78 13.13
C LEU A 55 16.81 2.86 12.44
N LEU A 56 16.87 2.60 11.13
CA LEU A 56 18.12 2.66 10.36
C LEU A 56 18.40 4.04 9.79
N GLY A 57 17.42 4.95 9.78
CA GLY A 57 17.55 6.24 9.13
C GLY A 57 17.62 6.13 7.61
N ALA A 58 17.05 5.08 7.03
CA ALA A 58 17.11 4.81 5.59
C ALA A 58 16.00 5.56 4.86
N TRP A 59 16.30 6.77 4.37
CA TRP A 59 15.31 7.66 3.76
C TRP A 59 14.50 7.04 2.61
N PRO A 60 15.10 6.34 1.64
CA PRO A 60 14.30 5.75 0.57
C PRO A 60 13.29 4.74 1.10
N LEU A 61 13.70 3.95 2.10
CA LEU A 61 12.83 2.95 2.71
C LEU A 61 11.71 3.61 3.52
N ILE A 62 12.03 4.69 4.24
CA ILE A 62 11.03 5.44 5.01
C ILE A 62 9.97 6.03 4.09
N LEU A 63 10.38 6.74 3.05
CA LEU A 63 9.45 7.39 2.13
C LEU A 63 8.60 6.35 1.39
N ALA A 64 9.22 5.30 0.89
CA ALA A 64 8.51 4.26 0.16
C ALA A 64 7.44 3.63 1.02
N ASN A 65 7.79 3.24 2.25
CA ASN A 65 6.84 2.54 3.10
C ASN A 65 5.78 3.46 3.69
N ALA A 66 6.11 4.73 3.93
CA ALA A 66 5.12 5.71 4.38
C ALA A 66 4.03 5.92 3.33
N VAL A 67 4.42 6.13 2.08
CA VAL A 67 3.45 6.32 1.00
C VAL A 67 2.69 5.03 0.71
N THR A 68 3.39 3.90 0.64
CA THR A 68 2.76 2.60 0.41
C THR A 68 1.78 2.26 1.52
N LEU A 69 2.15 2.53 2.76
CA LEU A 69 1.26 2.28 3.91
C LEU A 69 -0.02 3.10 3.77
N THR A 70 0.11 4.37 3.41
CA THR A 70 -1.05 5.24 3.21
C THR A 70 -1.98 4.67 2.13
N LEU A 71 -1.42 4.28 0.99
CA LEU A 71 -2.21 3.73 -0.11
C LEU A 71 -2.82 2.38 0.25
N ALA A 72 -2.06 1.52 0.94
CA ALA A 72 -2.56 0.22 1.37
C ALA A 72 -3.69 0.36 2.38
N LEU A 73 -3.57 1.32 3.31
CA LEU A 73 -4.64 1.59 4.27
C LEU A 73 -5.90 2.10 3.57
N LEU A 74 -5.75 2.94 2.54
CA LEU A 74 -6.90 3.39 1.75
C LEU A 74 -7.58 2.21 1.06
N ILE A 75 -6.81 1.32 0.46
CA ILE A 75 -7.37 0.14 -0.21
C ILE A 75 -8.08 -0.76 0.81
N LEU A 76 -7.43 -0.99 1.94
CA LEU A 76 -8.00 -1.82 3.01
C LEU A 76 -9.30 -1.21 3.54
N PHE A 77 -9.31 0.11 3.76
CA PHE A 77 -10.51 0.82 4.19
C PHE A 77 -11.65 0.66 3.17
N MET A 78 -11.34 0.85 1.90
CA MET A 78 -12.35 0.70 0.84
C MET A 78 -12.86 -0.75 0.76
N ARG A 79 -11.97 -1.74 0.93
CA ARG A 79 -12.35 -3.15 0.94
C ARG A 79 -13.30 -3.46 2.10
N ILE A 80 -13.01 -2.94 3.29
CA ILE A 80 -13.85 -3.18 4.46
C ILE A 80 -15.20 -2.49 4.27
N ARG A 81 -15.18 -1.22 3.85
CA ARG A 81 -16.41 -0.44 3.73
C ARG A 81 -17.32 -0.96 2.63
N TRP A 82 -16.78 -1.21 1.45
CA TRP A 82 -17.59 -1.57 0.28
C TRP A 82 -17.71 -3.07 0.08
N GLY A 83 -16.82 -3.84 0.68
CA GLY A 83 -16.90 -5.29 0.65
C GLY A 83 -18.12 -5.83 1.36
N ARG A 84 -18.57 -5.16 2.43
CA ARG A 84 -19.77 -5.53 3.16
C ARG A 84 -21.01 -5.39 2.29
N VAL A 85 -21.06 -4.31 1.52
CA VAL A 85 -22.19 -4.07 0.60
C VAL A 85 -22.24 -5.17 -0.46
N ALA A 86 -21.09 -5.52 -1.03
CA ALA A 86 -21.01 -6.59 -2.01
C ALA A 86 -21.41 -7.95 -1.41
N SER A 87 -20.98 -8.22 -0.18
CA SER A 87 -21.29 -9.49 0.51
C SER A 87 -22.77 -9.60 0.89
N ALA A 88 -23.42 -8.47 1.12
CA ALA A 88 -24.83 -8.43 1.50
C ALA A 88 -25.77 -8.71 0.32
N ARG A 89 -25.25 -8.64 -0.90
CA ARG A 89 -26.00 -8.95 -2.10
C ARG A 89 -25.97 -10.43 -2.40
#